data_36c6dffb0e5b4c2d62bb42717068aa4c
#
_entry.id   36c6dffb0e5b4c2d62bb42717068aa4c
#
_cell.length_a   1.000
_cell.length_b   1.000
_cell.length_c   1.000
_cell.angle_alpha   90.00
_cell.angle_beta   90.00
_cell.angle_gamma   90.00
#
_symmetry.space_group_name_H-M   'P 1'
#
loop_
_entity.id
_entity.type
_entity.pdbx_description
1 polymer ?
#
loop_
_entity_poly.entity_id
_entity_poly.type
_entity_poly.pdbx_seq_one_letter_code
_entity_poly.pdbx_strand_id
1 'polypeptide(L)'
;MCIRDRLLVLTGCIVLASCVSQKQFKGLKTDYTKLQTEYQESQLQLRENQARSTSLEERLAEAQRNNSELRKSLSDMQSILNKSLTQSSQGNMNMGKLIDEINASNRFIQHLVKEKNRSDSLNLVMVNKLTRSLTREEMRDLDIKVLKGVVYISLADNMLYKSGSYEISNKAEAVLSKIAKIIQDYKDYDVLVEGNTDTDPISRTNIRNNWDLSALRASSVVQALQNVYGINPKRLTAAGRGEFNPVAGNDTAEGKARNRRTEIIITPKLDQFMDLIDQAPDNSSSGIVGDENTKE
;
A
#
# COMPACT_ATOMS: atom_id res chain seq x y z
N MET A 1 81.14 -13.78 25.50
CA MET A 1 79.81 -13.49 24.82
C MET A 1 79.37 -12.13 25.21
N CYS A 2 79.52 -11.15 24.29
CA CYS A 2 79.34 -9.74 24.59
C CYS A 2 77.89 -9.36 24.82
N ILE A 3 77.63 -8.43 25.78
CA ILE A 3 76.35 -7.81 26.10
C ILE A 3 75.65 -7.28 24.82
N ARG A 4 76.40 -6.90 23.81
CA ARG A 4 75.94 -6.46 22.49
C ARG A 4 75.19 -7.52 21.71
N ASP A 5 75.59 -8.82 21.81
CA ASP A 5 74.92 -9.92 21.09
C ASP A 5 73.59 -10.29 21.75
N ARG A 6 73.46 -10.14 23.09
CA ARG A 6 72.19 -10.32 23.79
C ARG A 6 71.18 -9.21 23.51
N LEU A 7 71.68 -7.97 23.32
CA LEU A 7 70.82 -6.83 22.97
C LEU A 7 70.26 -6.95 21.55
N LEU A 8 71.08 -7.47 20.58
CA LEU A 8 70.63 -7.70 19.20
C LEU A 8 69.62 -8.83 19.10
N VAL A 9 69.76 -9.89 19.91
CA VAL A 9 68.76 -10.98 19.96
C VAL A 9 67.46 -10.51 20.61
N LEU A 10 67.51 -9.68 21.66
CA LEU A 10 66.33 -9.13 22.29
C LEU A 10 65.55 -8.15 21.36
N THR A 11 66.29 -7.31 20.61
CA THR A 11 65.65 -6.41 19.64
C THR A 11 65.11 -7.17 18.44
N GLY A 12 65.74 -8.25 17.99
CA GLY A 12 65.23 -9.14 16.94
C GLY A 12 63.92 -9.87 17.34
N CYS A 13 63.83 -10.33 18.62
CA CYS A 13 62.61 -10.97 19.12
C CYS A 13 61.45 -9.99 19.28
N ILE A 14 61.69 -8.73 19.66
CA ILE A 14 60.63 -7.71 19.76
C ILE A 14 60.09 -7.34 18.39
N VAL A 15 60.88 -7.29 17.36
CA VAL A 15 60.45 -7.00 15.98
C VAL A 15 59.67 -8.18 15.41
N LEU A 16 59.96 -9.43 15.79
CA LEU A 16 59.21 -10.61 15.35
C LEU A 16 57.85 -10.79 16.07
N ALA A 17 57.73 -10.28 17.31
CA ALA A 17 56.48 -10.34 18.03
C ALA A 17 55.45 -9.29 17.57
N SER A 18 55.85 -8.28 16.78
CA SER A 18 54.92 -7.25 16.28
C SER A 18 54.27 -7.61 14.93
N CYS A 19 54.58 -8.77 14.37
CA CYS A 19 53.93 -9.26 13.13
C CYS A 19 52.67 -10.06 13.42
N VAL A 20 51.73 -9.48 14.13
CA VAL A 20 50.33 -9.80 13.84
C VAL A 20 50.15 -9.40 12.39
N SER A 21 49.91 -10.40 11.54
CA SER A 21 49.92 -10.25 10.10
C SER A 21 49.12 -8.99 9.72
N GLN A 22 49.71 -8.02 9.06
CA GLN A 22 49.06 -6.82 8.53
C GLN A 22 47.79 -7.16 7.76
N LYS A 23 47.68 -8.38 7.26
CA LYS A 23 46.51 -8.93 6.60
C LYS A 23 45.37 -9.21 7.59
N GLN A 24 45.67 -9.75 8.76
CA GLN A 24 44.67 -9.98 9.81
C GLN A 24 44.18 -8.66 10.43
N PHE A 25 45.07 -7.69 10.63
CA PHE A 25 44.69 -6.36 11.12
C PHE A 25 43.82 -5.60 10.10
N LYS A 26 44.15 -5.66 8.80
CA LYS A 26 43.32 -5.11 7.73
C LYS A 26 41.98 -5.81 7.65
N GLY A 27 41.93 -7.15 7.75
CA GLY A 27 40.70 -7.92 7.80
C GLY A 27 39.79 -7.48 8.96
N LEU A 28 40.33 -7.47 10.18
CA LEU A 28 39.58 -7.05 11.38
C LEU A 28 39.11 -5.59 11.31
N LYS A 29 39.91 -4.69 10.74
CA LYS A 29 39.50 -3.30 10.51
C LYS A 29 38.38 -3.20 9.49
N THR A 30 38.40 -4.01 8.43
CA THR A 30 37.31 -4.04 7.42
C THR A 30 36.03 -4.59 8.03
N ASP A 31 36.13 -5.68 8.80
CA ASP A 31 34.99 -6.28 9.49
C ASP A 31 34.40 -5.34 10.54
N TYR A 32 35.26 -4.61 11.28
CA TYR A 32 34.82 -3.61 12.24
C TYR A 32 34.08 -2.44 11.56
N THR A 33 34.62 -1.91 10.45
CA THR A 33 33.95 -0.84 9.70
C THR A 33 32.66 -1.31 9.07
N LYS A 34 32.59 -2.55 8.60
CA LYS A 34 31.36 -3.15 8.08
C LYS A 34 30.31 -3.30 9.15
N LEU A 35 30.68 -3.84 10.30
CA LEU A 35 29.80 -4.00 11.45
C LEU A 35 29.31 -2.63 11.97
N GLN A 36 30.16 -1.61 11.95
CA GLN A 36 29.82 -0.24 12.36
C GLN A 36 28.80 0.39 11.39
N THR A 37 28.94 0.18 10.08
CA THR A 37 27.96 0.62 9.09
C THR A 37 26.64 -0.14 9.22
N GLU A 38 26.66 -1.45 9.37
CA GLU A 38 25.45 -2.25 9.62
C GLU A 38 24.73 -1.85 10.91
N TYR A 39 25.49 -1.52 11.96
CA TYR A 39 24.93 -1.00 13.20
C TYR A 39 24.26 0.37 13.02
N GLN A 40 24.91 1.30 12.28
CA GLN A 40 24.33 2.61 11.99
C GLN A 40 23.08 2.50 11.12
N GLU A 41 23.10 1.63 10.08
CA GLU A 41 21.92 1.37 9.26
C GLU A 41 20.76 0.77 10.08
N SER A 42 21.06 -0.16 10.97
CA SER A 42 20.06 -0.74 11.89
C SER A 42 19.47 0.30 12.85
N GLN A 43 20.30 1.22 13.35
CA GLN A 43 19.84 2.34 14.19
C GLN A 43 18.94 3.32 13.41
N LEU A 44 19.28 3.62 12.16
CA LEU A 44 18.45 4.46 11.30
C LEU A 44 17.10 3.80 11.00
N GLN A 45 17.10 2.50 10.66
CA GLN A 45 15.87 1.75 10.45
C GLN A 45 15.00 1.67 11.70
N LEU A 46 15.61 1.52 12.87
CA LEU A 46 14.89 1.52 14.14
C LEU A 46 14.21 2.86 14.40
N ARG A 47 14.91 3.97 14.16
CA ARG A 47 14.35 5.33 14.30
C ARG A 47 13.23 5.59 13.31
N GLU A 48 13.41 5.17 12.05
CA GLU A 48 12.39 5.31 11.03
C GLU A 48 11.13 4.50 11.37
N ASN A 49 11.31 3.26 11.82
CA ASN A 49 10.19 2.42 12.25
C ASN A 49 9.49 2.97 13.48
N GLN A 50 10.24 3.55 14.44
CA GLN A 50 9.66 4.22 15.60
C GLN A 50 8.86 5.46 15.18
N ALA A 51 9.41 6.32 14.31
CA ALA A 51 8.72 7.49 13.80
C ALA A 51 7.44 7.11 13.02
N ARG A 52 7.51 6.03 12.23
CA ARG A 52 6.36 5.50 11.50
C ARG A 52 5.29 4.93 12.45
N SER A 53 5.70 4.22 13.51
CA SER A 53 4.78 3.72 14.56
C SER A 53 4.08 4.85 15.26
N THR A 54 4.82 5.88 15.69
CA THR A 54 4.26 7.07 16.36
C THR A 54 3.26 7.80 15.45
N SER A 55 3.61 8.00 14.18
CA SER A 55 2.69 8.63 13.20
C SER A 55 1.41 7.83 12.99
N LEU A 56 1.50 6.49 12.98
CA LEU A 56 0.32 5.63 12.86
C LEU A 56 -0.55 5.67 14.12
N GLU A 57 0.07 5.72 15.30
CA GLU A 57 -0.63 5.86 16.59
C GLU A 57 -1.36 7.22 16.67
N GLU A 58 -0.71 8.31 16.24
CA GLU A 58 -1.36 9.62 16.15
C GLU A 58 -2.57 9.64 15.21
N ARG A 59 -2.42 9.06 14.02
CA ARG A 59 -3.53 8.94 13.06
C ARG A 59 -4.67 8.06 13.58
N LEU A 60 -4.34 7.00 14.29
CA LEU A 60 -5.34 6.15 14.94
C LEU A 60 -6.09 6.91 16.03
N ALA A 61 -5.36 7.65 16.88
CA ALA A 61 -5.95 8.47 17.92
C ALA A 61 -6.86 9.59 17.36
N GLU A 62 -6.43 10.24 16.28
CA GLU A 62 -7.23 11.24 15.56
C GLU A 62 -8.52 10.62 14.97
N ALA A 63 -8.41 9.48 14.30
CA ALA A 63 -9.57 8.77 13.76
C ALA A 63 -10.55 8.34 14.87
N GLN A 64 -10.04 7.92 16.03
CA GLN A 64 -10.86 7.58 17.19
C GLN A 64 -11.57 8.79 17.78
N ARG A 65 -10.90 9.95 17.88
CA ARG A 65 -11.49 11.23 18.32
C ARG A 65 -12.61 11.64 17.39
N ASN A 66 -12.36 11.67 16.07
CA ASN A 66 -13.37 12.02 15.07
C ASN A 66 -14.59 11.08 15.13
N ASN A 67 -14.36 9.79 15.37
CA ASN A 67 -15.45 8.83 15.55
C ASN A 67 -16.26 9.08 16.84
N SER A 68 -15.59 9.47 17.92
CA SER A 68 -16.25 9.80 19.19
C SER A 68 -17.05 11.09 19.09
N GLU A 69 -16.54 12.10 18.40
CA GLU A 69 -17.24 13.37 18.13
C GLU A 69 -18.47 13.18 17.24
N LEU A 70 -18.36 12.36 16.18
CA LEU A 70 -19.50 12.02 15.34
C LEU A 70 -20.60 11.31 16.14
N ARG A 71 -20.23 10.36 16.99
CA ARG A 71 -21.17 9.65 17.87
C ARG A 71 -21.86 10.59 18.86
N LYS A 72 -21.11 11.55 19.43
CA LYS A 72 -21.64 12.56 20.33
C LYS A 72 -22.61 13.47 19.59
N SER A 73 -22.25 13.96 18.40
CA SER A 73 -23.11 14.80 17.55
C SER A 73 -24.42 14.09 17.18
N LEU A 74 -24.36 12.78 16.86
CA LEU A 74 -25.55 11.96 16.61
C LEU A 74 -26.44 11.83 17.87
N SER A 75 -25.82 11.60 19.03
CA SER A 75 -26.54 11.52 20.31
C SER A 75 -27.22 12.85 20.68
N ASP A 76 -26.52 13.97 20.47
CA ASP A 76 -27.04 15.31 20.73
C ASP A 76 -28.21 15.64 19.79
N MET A 77 -28.09 15.26 18.49
CA MET A 77 -29.15 15.42 17.51
C MET A 77 -30.38 14.58 17.85
N GLN A 78 -30.20 13.33 18.32
CA GLN A 78 -31.30 12.50 18.85
C GLN A 78 -31.93 13.11 20.09
N SER A 79 -31.15 13.68 21.00
CA SER A 79 -31.65 14.36 22.21
C SER A 79 -32.51 15.60 21.87
N ILE A 80 -32.05 16.41 20.91
CA ILE A 80 -32.77 17.59 20.41
C ILE A 80 -34.08 17.17 19.74
N LEU A 81 -34.08 16.13 18.93
CA LEU A 81 -35.25 15.56 18.28
C LEU A 81 -36.26 15.07 19.32
N ASN A 82 -35.81 14.32 20.32
CA ASN A 82 -36.71 13.84 21.42
C ASN A 82 -37.28 14.97 22.24
N LYS A 83 -36.52 16.05 22.51
CA LYS A 83 -37.02 17.26 23.18
C LYS A 83 -38.06 18.01 22.33
N SER A 84 -37.85 18.11 21.02
CA SER A 84 -38.80 18.74 20.08
C SER A 84 -40.09 17.93 19.96
N LEU A 85 -40.00 16.61 20.06
CA LEU A 85 -41.18 15.71 20.06
C LEU A 85 -42.09 15.86 21.29
N THR A 86 -41.47 16.06 22.46
CA THR A 86 -42.26 16.25 23.71
C THR A 86 -42.97 17.60 23.77
N GLN A 87 -42.56 18.58 22.94
CA GLN A 87 -43.16 19.93 22.93
C GLN A 87 -44.23 20.14 21.86
N SER A 88 -44.44 19.21 20.92
CA SER A 88 -45.40 19.35 19.82
C SER A 88 -46.37 18.18 19.76
N SER A 89 -47.47 18.27 20.52
CA SER A 89 -48.51 17.23 20.55
C SER A 89 -49.50 17.26 19.37
N GLN A 90 -49.24 17.98 18.30
CA GLN A 90 -50.19 18.18 17.20
C GLN A 90 -49.67 17.81 15.78
N GLY A 91 -48.49 17.23 15.66
CA GLY A 91 -47.91 16.82 14.37
C GLY A 91 -47.62 15.31 14.22
N ASN A 92 -48.37 14.44 14.88
CA ASN A 92 -48.00 13.07 15.22
C ASN A 92 -47.86 12.06 14.07
N MET A 93 -48.33 12.30 12.84
CA MET A 93 -48.23 11.30 11.75
C MET A 93 -46.99 11.48 10.85
N ASN A 94 -46.54 12.70 10.60
CA ASN A 94 -45.36 12.95 9.79
C ASN A 94 -44.06 12.76 10.58
N MET A 95 -44.09 12.95 11.88
CA MET A 95 -42.94 12.83 12.77
C MET A 95 -42.55 11.36 13.00
N GLY A 96 -43.52 10.44 13.05
CA GLY A 96 -43.24 9.00 13.12
C GLY A 96 -42.43 8.51 11.90
N LYS A 97 -42.82 8.94 10.70
CA LYS A 97 -42.08 8.61 9.46
C LYS A 97 -40.66 9.16 9.46
N LEU A 98 -40.47 10.42 9.89
CA LEU A 98 -39.14 11.04 10.01
C LEU A 98 -38.25 10.30 11.00
N ILE A 99 -38.79 9.84 12.12
CA ILE A 99 -38.02 9.04 13.10
C ILE A 99 -37.61 7.69 12.51
N ASP A 100 -38.49 7.04 11.78
CA ASP A 100 -38.20 5.77 11.12
C ASP A 100 -37.13 5.94 10.03
N GLU A 101 -37.19 7.02 9.24
CA GLU A 101 -36.16 7.38 8.25
C GLU A 101 -34.80 7.67 8.89
N ILE A 102 -34.79 8.44 10.00
CA ILE A 102 -33.54 8.71 10.73
C ILE A 102 -32.96 7.43 11.32
N ASN A 103 -33.79 6.57 11.88
CA ASN A 103 -33.35 5.28 12.42
C ASN A 103 -32.83 4.36 11.32
N ALA A 104 -33.46 4.32 10.15
CA ALA A 104 -33.01 3.59 8.98
C ALA A 104 -31.69 4.14 8.48
N SER A 105 -31.54 5.46 8.35
CA SER A 105 -30.31 6.14 7.97
C SER A 105 -29.15 5.86 8.95
N ASN A 106 -29.42 5.90 10.26
CA ASN A 106 -28.42 5.58 11.29
C ASN A 106 -27.96 4.13 11.21
N ARG A 107 -28.86 3.17 10.98
CA ARG A 107 -28.48 1.76 10.79
C ARG A 107 -27.62 1.59 9.55
N PHE A 108 -27.96 2.28 8.46
CA PHE A 108 -27.19 2.30 7.23
C PHE A 108 -25.79 2.85 7.44
N ILE A 109 -25.64 4.00 8.12
CA ILE A 109 -24.34 4.60 8.46
C ILE A 109 -23.50 3.65 9.32
N GLN A 110 -24.10 3.02 10.34
CA GLN A 110 -23.39 2.04 11.18
C GLN A 110 -22.91 0.84 10.37
N HIS A 111 -23.71 0.39 9.40
CA HIS A 111 -23.31 -0.71 8.51
C HIS A 111 -22.15 -0.32 7.60
N LEU A 112 -22.21 0.88 6.99
CA LEU A 112 -21.10 1.41 6.17
C LEU A 112 -19.79 1.53 6.97
N VAL A 113 -19.87 2.04 8.20
CA VAL A 113 -18.69 2.16 9.08
C VAL A 113 -18.12 0.78 9.42
N LYS A 114 -18.97 -0.20 9.68
CA LYS A 114 -18.57 -1.57 9.97
C LYS A 114 -17.86 -2.22 8.78
N GLU A 115 -18.44 -2.09 7.59
CA GLU A 115 -17.84 -2.66 6.37
C GLU A 115 -16.52 -1.96 5.98
N LYS A 116 -16.45 -0.64 6.13
CA LYS A 116 -15.20 0.10 5.96
C LYS A 116 -14.12 -0.40 6.92
N ASN A 117 -14.43 -0.52 8.21
CA ASN A 117 -13.46 -1.00 9.21
C ASN A 117 -13.01 -2.45 8.93
N ARG A 118 -13.93 -3.29 8.43
CA ARG A 118 -13.61 -4.66 8.01
C ARG A 118 -12.64 -4.65 6.82
N SER A 119 -12.93 -3.85 5.81
CA SER A 119 -12.06 -3.70 4.62
C SER A 119 -10.67 -3.21 5.01
N ASP A 120 -10.59 -2.16 5.85
CA ASP A 120 -9.31 -1.60 6.32
C ASP A 120 -8.49 -2.66 7.09
N SER A 121 -9.15 -3.44 7.96
CA SER A 121 -8.51 -4.54 8.70
C SER A 121 -8.00 -5.65 7.77
N LEU A 122 -8.79 -6.05 6.78
CA LEU A 122 -8.39 -7.07 5.79
C LEU A 122 -7.19 -6.60 4.97
N ASN A 123 -7.17 -5.35 4.54
CA ASN A 123 -6.05 -4.76 3.80
C ASN A 123 -4.76 -4.76 4.64
N LEU A 124 -4.85 -4.44 5.93
CA LEU A 124 -3.70 -4.47 6.83
C LEU A 124 -3.16 -5.89 7.02
N VAL A 125 -4.05 -6.87 7.18
CA VAL A 125 -3.67 -8.30 7.28
C VAL A 125 -3.03 -8.78 5.98
N MET A 126 -3.57 -8.38 4.83
CA MET A 126 -3.03 -8.71 3.51
C MET A 126 -1.60 -8.18 3.33
N VAL A 127 -1.39 -6.90 3.63
CA VAL A 127 -0.07 -6.26 3.56
C VAL A 127 0.93 -6.92 4.50
N ASN A 128 0.54 -7.19 5.74
CA ASN A 128 1.40 -7.87 6.71
C ASN A 128 1.77 -9.29 6.27
N LYS A 129 0.83 -10.07 5.72
CA LYS A 129 1.12 -11.39 5.17
C LYS A 129 2.11 -11.31 4.02
N LEU A 130 1.90 -10.38 3.08
CA LEU A 130 2.79 -10.19 1.95
C LEU A 130 4.19 -9.77 2.39
N THR A 131 4.30 -8.75 3.23
CA THR A 131 5.58 -8.24 3.74
C THR A 131 6.37 -9.34 4.48
N ARG A 132 5.71 -10.18 5.28
CA ARG A 132 6.37 -11.30 5.97
C ARG A 132 6.79 -12.44 5.05
N SER A 133 6.18 -12.59 3.88
CA SER A 133 6.52 -13.63 2.90
C SER A 133 7.69 -13.23 2.00
N LEU A 134 8.04 -11.95 1.94
CA LEU A 134 9.08 -11.40 1.08
C LEU A 134 10.44 -11.37 1.80
N THR A 135 11.50 -11.64 1.05
CA THR A 135 12.89 -11.47 1.51
C THR A 135 13.31 -10.01 1.48
N ARG A 136 14.40 -9.65 2.17
CA ARG A 136 14.95 -8.29 2.15
C ARG A 136 15.38 -7.84 0.74
N GLU A 137 15.83 -8.77 -0.09
CA GLU A 137 16.23 -8.49 -1.47
C GLU A 137 15.04 -8.18 -2.35
N GLU A 138 13.95 -8.96 -2.21
CA GLU A 138 12.70 -8.71 -2.93
C GLU A 138 12.04 -7.40 -2.52
N MET A 139 12.15 -7.01 -1.26
CA MET A 139 11.61 -5.75 -0.72
C MET A 139 12.32 -4.48 -1.24
N ARG A 140 13.51 -4.58 -1.83
CA ARG A 140 14.22 -3.41 -2.41
C ARG A 140 13.55 -2.90 -3.68
N ASP A 141 13.03 -3.82 -4.48
CA ASP A 141 12.42 -3.53 -5.79
C ASP A 141 10.89 -3.54 -5.75
N LEU A 142 10.32 -3.51 -4.53
CA LEU A 142 8.89 -3.61 -4.28
C LEU A 142 8.46 -2.59 -3.23
N ASP A 143 7.38 -1.87 -3.51
CA ASP A 143 6.74 -0.92 -2.59
C ASP A 143 5.27 -1.29 -2.39
N ILE A 144 4.84 -1.39 -1.13
CA ILE A 144 3.47 -1.77 -0.79
C ILE A 144 2.82 -0.62 -0.04
N LYS A 145 1.70 -0.11 -0.56
CA LYS A 145 0.94 0.99 0.03
C LYS A 145 -0.53 0.62 0.16
N VAL A 146 -1.17 1.09 1.21
CA VAL A 146 -2.63 1.08 1.34
C VAL A 146 -3.12 2.51 1.28
N LEU A 147 -3.91 2.81 0.26
CA LEU A 147 -4.51 4.12 0.06
C LEU A 147 -6.01 3.97 -0.16
N LYS A 148 -6.82 4.60 0.69
CA LYS A 148 -8.30 4.64 0.58
C LYS A 148 -8.94 3.24 0.48
N GLY A 149 -8.44 2.26 1.22
CA GLY A 149 -8.98 0.90 1.20
C GLY A 149 -8.52 0.03 0.02
N VAL A 150 -7.56 0.50 -0.76
CA VAL A 150 -6.98 -0.20 -1.92
C VAL A 150 -5.52 -0.53 -1.64
N VAL A 151 -5.09 -1.74 -1.93
CA VAL A 151 -3.70 -2.16 -1.79
C VAL A 151 -2.97 -1.99 -3.12
N TYR A 152 -1.90 -1.22 -3.10
CA TYR A 152 -1.01 -0.98 -4.22
C TYR A 152 0.30 -1.73 -3.98
N ILE A 153 0.67 -2.60 -4.90
CA ILE A 153 1.93 -3.32 -4.90
C ILE A 153 2.69 -2.87 -6.14
N SER A 154 3.69 -2.00 -5.94
CA SER A 154 4.52 -1.47 -7.01
C SER A 154 5.78 -2.30 -7.15
N LEU A 155 6.04 -2.80 -8.36
CA LEU A 155 7.18 -3.64 -8.69
C LEU A 155 8.04 -2.94 -9.73
N ALA A 156 9.34 -2.84 -9.46
CA ALA A 156 10.29 -2.24 -10.39
C ALA A 156 10.41 -3.06 -11.68
N ASP A 157 10.58 -2.36 -12.79
CA ASP A 157 10.65 -2.94 -14.13
C ASP A 157 11.76 -3.98 -14.29
N ASN A 158 12.95 -3.68 -13.76
CA ASN A 158 14.14 -4.55 -13.82
C ASN A 158 13.97 -5.87 -13.05
N MET A 159 13.02 -5.92 -12.10
CA MET A 159 12.66 -7.15 -11.41
C MET A 159 11.71 -7.99 -12.26
N LEU A 160 10.72 -7.36 -12.91
CA LEU A 160 9.66 -8.07 -13.63
C LEU A 160 10.07 -8.51 -15.03
N TYR A 161 10.80 -7.66 -15.77
CA TYR A 161 11.03 -7.88 -17.21
C TYR A 161 12.51 -7.78 -17.59
N LYS A 162 12.84 -8.35 -18.73
CA LYS A 162 14.10 -8.05 -19.43
C LYS A 162 14.02 -6.65 -20.04
N SER A 163 15.15 -5.96 -20.16
CA SER A 163 15.21 -4.59 -20.69
C SER A 163 14.51 -4.44 -22.05
N GLY A 164 13.53 -3.52 -22.11
CA GLY A 164 12.74 -3.24 -23.31
C GLY A 164 11.86 -4.41 -23.80
N SER A 165 11.56 -5.37 -22.91
CA SER A 165 10.69 -6.51 -23.15
C SER A 165 9.44 -6.45 -22.26
N TYR A 166 8.44 -7.23 -22.59
CA TYR A 166 7.27 -7.56 -21.78
C TYR A 166 7.32 -9.01 -21.27
N GLU A 167 8.38 -9.77 -21.58
CA GLU A 167 8.57 -11.13 -21.07
C GLU A 167 8.94 -11.12 -19.59
N ILE A 168 8.22 -11.92 -18.82
CA ILE A 168 8.44 -12.07 -17.38
C ILE A 168 9.79 -12.77 -17.13
N SER A 169 10.58 -12.21 -16.20
CA SER A 169 11.86 -12.76 -15.79
C SER A 169 11.69 -13.88 -14.76
N ASN A 170 12.65 -14.79 -14.66
CA ASN A 170 12.65 -15.84 -13.63
C ASN A 170 12.66 -15.27 -12.20
N LYS A 171 13.23 -14.07 -11.99
CA LYS A 171 13.19 -13.38 -10.69
C LYS A 171 11.77 -12.94 -10.32
N ALA A 172 10.99 -12.53 -11.31
CA ALA A 172 9.61 -12.13 -11.12
C ALA A 172 8.71 -13.29 -10.67
N GLU A 173 8.97 -14.51 -11.12
CA GLU A 173 8.17 -15.69 -10.78
C GLU A 173 8.05 -15.92 -9.28
N ALA A 174 9.17 -15.79 -8.54
CA ALA A 174 9.20 -15.98 -7.10
C ALA A 174 8.29 -14.96 -6.37
N VAL A 175 8.34 -13.68 -6.77
CA VAL A 175 7.54 -12.62 -6.17
C VAL A 175 6.08 -12.72 -6.60
N LEU A 176 5.81 -12.95 -7.89
CA LEU A 176 4.44 -13.13 -8.40
C LEU A 176 3.75 -14.33 -7.76
N SER A 177 4.48 -15.42 -7.48
CA SER A 177 3.94 -16.58 -6.75
C SER A 177 3.41 -16.19 -5.37
N LYS A 178 4.16 -15.37 -4.62
CA LYS A 178 3.76 -14.90 -3.28
C LYS A 178 2.57 -13.95 -3.35
N ILE A 179 2.57 -13.03 -4.31
CA ILE A 179 1.45 -12.11 -4.56
C ILE A 179 0.20 -12.90 -4.97
N ALA A 180 0.35 -13.87 -5.88
CA ALA A 180 -0.76 -14.72 -6.33
C ALA A 180 -1.39 -15.51 -5.18
N LYS A 181 -0.59 -16.04 -4.25
CA LYS A 181 -1.09 -16.72 -3.05
C LYS A 181 -1.95 -15.80 -2.20
N ILE A 182 -1.52 -14.55 -2.02
CA ILE A 182 -2.33 -13.56 -1.31
C ILE A 182 -3.64 -13.27 -2.07
N ILE A 183 -3.58 -13.06 -3.39
CA ILE A 183 -4.78 -12.83 -4.21
C ILE A 183 -5.77 -14.01 -4.13
N GLN A 184 -5.28 -15.24 -4.04
CA GLN A 184 -6.10 -16.44 -3.86
C GLN A 184 -6.81 -16.48 -2.51
N ASP A 185 -6.15 -16.03 -1.43
CA ASP A 185 -6.74 -15.96 -0.10
C ASP A 185 -7.89 -14.94 -0.02
N TYR A 186 -7.88 -13.90 -0.86
CA TYR A 186 -8.84 -12.78 -0.86
C TYR A 186 -9.71 -12.78 -2.12
N LYS A 187 -10.70 -13.70 -2.18
CA LYS A 187 -11.55 -13.94 -3.37
C LYS A 187 -12.50 -12.79 -3.72
N ASP A 188 -12.83 -11.96 -2.73
CA ASP A 188 -13.77 -10.84 -2.86
C ASP A 188 -13.10 -9.53 -3.32
N TYR A 189 -11.89 -9.65 -3.87
CA TYR A 189 -11.13 -8.51 -4.39
C TYR A 189 -10.85 -8.71 -5.87
N ASP A 190 -10.94 -7.62 -6.62
CA ASP A 190 -10.50 -7.55 -8.01
C ASP A 190 -9.05 -7.07 -8.09
N VAL A 191 -8.38 -7.42 -9.17
CA VAL A 191 -6.97 -7.13 -9.39
C VAL A 191 -6.79 -6.42 -10.71
N LEU A 192 -6.35 -5.17 -10.63
CA LEU A 192 -5.94 -4.38 -11.77
C LEU A 192 -4.41 -4.39 -11.83
N VAL A 193 -3.85 -4.82 -12.94
CA VAL A 193 -2.41 -4.72 -13.22
C VAL A 193 -2.19 -3.53 -14.15
N GLU A 194 -1.43 -2.54 -13.69
CA GLU A 194 -1.16 -1.31 -14.41
C GLU A 194 0.34 -1.20 -14.75
N GLY A 195 0.66 -1.10 -16.03
CA GLY A 195 2.02 -0.85 -16.51
C GLY A 195 2.29 0.65 -16.66
N ASN A 196 3.47 1.07 -16.22
CA ASN A 196 3.95 2.47 -16.35
C ASN A 196 5.37 2.47 -16.94
N THR A 197 5.70 3.48 -17.72
CA THR A 197 7.02 3.70 -18.30
C THR A 197 7.61 5.04 -17.84
N ASP A 198 8.87 5.26 -18.17
CA ASP A 198 9.44 6.60 -18.21
C ASP A 198 9.12 7.29 -19.54
N THR A 199 9.68 8.48 -19.76
CA THR A 199 9.51 9.29 -20.98
C THR A 199 10.44 8.90 -22.12
N ASP A 200 11.33 7.90 -21.94
CA ASP A 200 12.19 7.45 -23.02
C ASP A 200 11.35 6.74 -24.10
N PRO A 201 11.43 7.20 -25.34
CA PRO A 201 10.62 6.63 -26.42
C PRO A 201 11.09 5.22 -26.73
N ILE A 202 10.13 4.32 -26.93
CA ILE A 202 10.39 2.97 -27.39
C ILE A 202 9.72 2.72 -28.74
N SER A 203 10.45 2.07 -29.63
CA SER A 203 9.92 1.55 -30.89
C SER A 203 10.65 0.25 -31.23
N ARG A 204 9.91 -0.85 -31.25
CA ARG A 204 10.41 -2.21 -31.59
C ARG A 204 9.34 -2.97 -32.37
N THR A 205 9.69 -4.12 -32.90
CA THR A 205 8.71 -5.01 -33.51
C THR A 205 7.55 -5.29 -32.52
N ASN A 206 6.34 -4.98 -32.92
CA ASN A 206 5.09 -5.11 -32.15
C ASN A 206 4.97 -4.16 -30.92
N ILE A 207 5.83 -3.16 -30.78
CA ILE A 207 5.76 -2.12 -29.74
C ILE A 207 5.98 -0.78 -30.42
N ARG A 208 4.92 0.00 -30.62
CA ARG A 208 4.97 1.28 -31.33
C ARG A 208 5.41 2.43 -30.43
N ASN A 209 5.04 2.38 -29.17
CA ASN A 209 5.22 3.46 -28.20
C ASN A 209 5.09 2.96 -26.76
N ASN A 210 5.20 3.86 -25.79
CA ASN A 210 5.09 3.58 -24.37
C ASN A 210 3.70 3.07 -23.92
N TRP A 211 2.63 3.41 -24.64
CA TRP A 211 1.30 2.84 -24.40
C TRP A 211 1.27 1.34 -24.69
N ASP A 212 1.79 0.93 -25.85
CA ASP A 212 1.86 -0.48 -26.23
C ASP A 212 2.73 -1.26 -25.21
N LEU A 213 3.92 -0.74 -24.88
CA LEU A 213 4.82 -1.42 -23.95
C LEU A 213 4.17 -1.62 -22.57
N SER A 214 3.58 -0.57 -22.02
CA SER A 214 2.96 -0.62 -20.69
C SER A 214 1.78 -1.59 -20.66
N ALA A 215 0.93 -1.58 -21.70
CA ALA A 215 -0.20 -2.49 -21.80
C ALA A 215 0.22 -3.96 -21.99
N LEU A 216 1.23 -4.23 -22.82
CA LEU A 216 1.77 -5.58 -23.03
C LEU A 216 2.41 -6.12 -21.74
N ARG A 217 3.12 -5.31 -20.99
CA ARG A 217 3.71 -5.67 -19.70
C ARG A 217 2.65 -6.04 -18.68
N ALA A 218 1.63 -5.21 -18.55
CA ALA A 218 0.49 -5.52 -17.68
C ALA A 218 -0.21 -6.82 -18.10
N SER A 219 -0.42 -7.02 -19.39
CA SER A 219 -1.00 -8.25 -19.94
C SER A 219 -0.16 -9.48 -19.62
N SER A 220 1.18 -9.40 -19.70
CA SER A 220 2.06 -10.53 -19.35
C SER A 220 1.93 -10.94 -17.90
N VAL A 221 1.82 -9.98 -16.97
CA VAL A 221 1.59 -10.27 -15.54
C VAL A 221 0.21 -10.89 -15.34
N VAL A 222 -0.83 -10.36 -15.97
CA VAL A 222 -2.19 -10.92 -15.89
C VAL A 222 -2.21 -12.36 -16.43
N GLN A 223 -1.55 -12.62 -17.54
CA GLN A 223 -1.45 -13.99 -18.10
C GLN A 223 -0.70 -14.93 -17.15
N ALA A 224 0.38 -14.48 -16.49
CA ALA A 224 1.08 -15.28 -15.49
C ALA A 224 0.17 -15.56 -14.30
N LEU A 225 -0.54 -14.56 -13.77
CA LEU A 225 -1.48 -14.74 -12.66
C LEU A 225 -2.60 -15.73 -13.01
N GLN A 226 -3.11 -15.68 -14.22
CA GLN A 226 -4.15 -16.60 -14.70
C GLN A 226 -3.61 -17.99 -14.96
N ASN A 227 -2.59 -18.12 -15.84
CA ASN A 227 -2.21 -19.40 -16.44
C ASN A 227 -1.26 -20.21 -15.55
N VAL A 228 -0.37 -19.53 -14.79
CA VAL A 228 0.61 -20.18 -13.91
C VAL A 228 0.06 -20.34 -12.50
N TYR A 229 -0.62 -19.30 -12.00
CA TYR A 229 -1.06 -19.29 -10.59
C TYR A 229 -2.55 -19.51 -10.41
N GLY A 230 -3.33 -19.70 -11.49
CA GLY A 230 -4.73 -20.11 -11.43
C GLY A 230 -5.69 -19.06 -10.85
N ILE A 231 -5.35 -17.77 -10.93
CA ILE A 231 -6.27 -16.69 -10.53
C ILE A 231 -7.42 -16.62 -11.52
N ASN A 232 -8.65 -16.49 -11.02
CA ASN A 232 -9.84 -16.39 -11.86
C ASN A 232 -9.75 -15.15 -12.78
N PRO A 233 -9.79 -15.33 -14.13
CA PRO A 233 -9.65 -14.23 -15.08
C PRO A 233 -10.74 -13.16 -14.96
N LYS A 234 -11.93 -13.48 -14.45
CA LYS A 234 -13.00 -12.50 -14.19
C LYS A 234 -12.60 -11.41 -13.19
N ARG A 235 -11.57 -11.67 -12.38
CA ARG A 235 -11.04 -10.75 -11.38
C ARG A 235 -9.84 -9.94 -11.90
N LEU A 236 -9.33 -10.24 -13.08
CA LEU A 236 -8.07 -9.70 -13.58
C LEU A 236 -8.35 -8.67 -14.69
N THR A 237 -7.71 -7.51 -14.56
CA THR A 237 -7.71 -6.46 -15.57
C THR A 237 -6.27 -6.03 -15.85
N ALA A 238 -5.92 -5.87 -17.13
CA ALA A 238 -4.64 -5.31 -17.56
C ALA A 238 -4.85 -3.91 -18.10
N ALA A 239 -4.02 -2.94 -17.65
CA ALA A 239 -4.05 -1.56 -18.10
C ALA A 239 -2.64 -1.04 -18.40
N GLY A 240 -2.53 -0.14 -19.36
CA GLY A 240 -1.30 0.60 -19.66
C GLY A 240 -1.50 2.08 -19.43
N ARG A 241 -0.55 2.75 -18.80
CA ARG A 241 -0.53 4.22 -18.58
C ARG A 241 0.53 4.92 -19.43
N GLY A 242 1.43 4.18 -20.08
CA GLY A 242 2.56 4.78 -20.75
C GLY A 242 3.40 5.59 -19.77
N GLU A 243 3.82 6.77 -20.20
CA GLU A 243 4.65 7.73 -19.43
C GLU A 243 3.82 8.75 -18.62
N PHE A 244 2.48 8.66 -18.66
CA PHE A 244 1.58 9.73 -18.19
C PHE A 244 1.16 9.58 -16.72
N ASN A 245 1.79 8.66 -15.97
CA ASN A 245 1.57 8.51 -14.52
C ASN A 245 2.92 8.48 -13.77
N PRO A 246 3.74 9.54 -13.85
CA PRO A 246 5.05 9.57 -13.20
C PRO A 246 4.92 9.70 -11.68
N VAL A 247 5.76 8.95 -10.94
CA VAL A 247 5.90 9.05 -9.47
C VAL A 247 7.17 9.80 -9.06
N ALA A 248 8.05 10.09 -10.04
CA ALA A 248 9.27 10.87 -9.87
C ALA A 248 9.55 11.68 -11.13
N GLY A 249 10.44 12.69 -11.03
CA GLY A 249 10.90 13.43 -12.20
C GLY A 249 11.62 12.51 -13.21
N ASN A 250 11.45 12.77 -14.50
CA ASN A 250 12.11 12.03 -15.57
C ASN A 250 13.49 12.62 -15.97
N ASP A 251 13.98 13.59 -15.20
CA ASP A 251 15.24 14.29 -15.48
C ASP A 251 16.47 13.51 -15.02
N THR A 252 16.29 12.53 -14.14
CA THR A 252 17.35 11.69 -13.59
C THR A 252 17.15 10.23 -13.92
N ALA A 253 18.24 9.45 -13.96
CA ALA A 253 18.19 8.00 -14.19
C ALA A 253 17.40 7.28 -13.08
N GLU A 254 17.53 7.73 -11.84
CA GLU A 254 16.83 7.21 -10.68
C GLU A 254 15.32 7.50 -10.76
N GLY A 255 14.95 8.71 -11.17
CA GLY A 255 13.56 9.10 -11.37
C GLY A 255 12.88 8.29 -12.48
N LYS A 256 13.55 8.14 -13.62
CA LYS A 256 13.11 7.25 -14.71
C LYS A 256 12.95 5.79 -14.23
N ALA A 257 13.92 5.28 -13.47
CA ALA A 257 13.84 3.92 -12.92
C ALA A 257 12.63 3.71 -12.00
N ARG A 258 12.25 4.72 -11.21
CA ARG A 258 11.04 4.69 -10.37
C ARG A 258 9.75 4.78 -11.19
N ASN A 259 9.78 5.49 -12.32
CA ASN A 259 8.62 5.59 -13.22
C ASN A 259 8.38 4.29 -13.98
N ARG A 260 9.45 3.56 -14.37
CA ARG A 260 9.35 2.23 -14.96
C ARG A 260 8.93 1.20 -13.92
N ARG A 261 7.65 1.01 -13.75
CA ARG A 261 7.06 0.11 -12.76
C ARG A 261 5.77 -0.54 -13.26
N THR A 262 5.44 -1.65 -12.65
CA THR A 262 4.12 -2.27 -12.77
C THR A 262 3.45 -2.27 -11.41
N GLU A 263 2.24 -1.76 -11.33
CA GLU A 263 1.45 -1.74 -10.12
C GLU A 263 0.40 -2.85 -10.16
N ILE A 264 0.35 -3.69 -9.13
CA ILE A 264 -0.74 -4.63 -8.90
C ILE A 264 -1.64 -4.00 -7.85
N ILE A 265 -2.84 -3.63 -8.28
CA ILE A 265 -3.82 -2.87 -7.50
C ILE A 265 -4.93 -3.83 -7.11
N ILE A 266 -5.09 -4.06 -5.81
CA ILE A 266 -6.07 -5.00 -5.26
C ILE A 266 -7.18 -4.19 -4.62
N THR A 267 -8.39 -4.26 -5.21
CA THR A 267 -9.57 -3.48 -4.80
C THR A 267 -10.69 -4.39 -4.34
N PRO A 268 -11.44 -4.03 -3.28
CA PRO A 268 -12.69 -4.70 -2.96
C PRO A 268 -13.63 -4.66 -4.17
N LYS A 269 -14.42 -5.71 -4.38
CA LYS A 269 -15.43 -5.73 -5.44
C LYS A 269 -16.45 -4.63 -5.25
N LEU A 270 -16.72 -3.90 -6.31
CA LEU A 270 -17.67 -2.79 -6.32
C LEU A 270 -19.11 -3.26 -6.06
N ASP A 271 -19.44 -4.50 -6.45
CA ASP A 271 -20.76 -5.08 -6.27
C ASP A 271 -21.21 -5.04 -4.78
N GLN A 272 -20.28 -5.39 -3.86
CA GLN A 272 -20.56 -5.33 -2.42
C GLN A 272 -20.86 -3.90 -1.93
N PHE A 273 -20.26 -2.90 -2.58
CA PHE A 273 -20.49 -1.51 -2.26
C PHE A 273 -21.80 -0.99 -2.88
N MET A 274 -22.13 -1.44 -4.08
CA MET A 274 -23.42 -1.11 -4.73
C MET A 274 -24.60 -1.75 -3.98
N ASP A 275 -24.49 -3.01 -3.55
CA ASP A 275 -25.50 -3.66 -2.70
C ASP A 275 -25.77 -2.88 -1.40
N LEU A 276 -24.77 -2.18 -0.87
CA LEU A 276 -24.93 -1.31 0.29
C LEU A 276 -25.65 0.00 -0.08
N ILE A 277 -25.38 0.56 -1.25
CA ILE A 277 -26.05 1.79 -1.73
C ILE A 277 -27.52 1.49 -2.02
N ASP A 278 -27.84 0.35 -2.61
CA ASP A 278 -29.20 -0.07 -2.90
C ASP A 278 -30.06 -0.33 -1.63
N GLN A 279 -29.39 -0.61 -0.51
CA GLN A 279 -30.02 -0.72 0.82
C GLN A 279 -30.18 0.65 1.52
N ALA A 280 -29.73 1.75 0.89
CA ALA A 280 -29.90 3.07 1.44
C ALA A 280 -31.40 3.42 1.52
N PRO A 281 -31.85 4.04 2.61
CA PRO A 281 -33.24 4.50 2.71
C PRO A 281 -33.54 5.46 1.56
N ASP A 282 -34.66 5.20 0.88
CA ASP A 282 -35.09 5.99 -0.27
C ASP A 282 -35.56 7.39 0.19
N ASN A 283 -34.68 8.39 0.03
CA ASN A 283 -34.98 9.79 0.36
C ASN A 283 -35.84 10.51 -0.71
N SER A 284 -36.33 9.77 -1.73
CA SER A 284 -37.07 10.37 -2.85
C SER A 284 -38.54 10.71 -2.54
N SER A 285 -39.04 10.41 -1.34
CA SER A 285 -40.45 10.65 -0.99
C SER A 285 -40.73 11.92 -0.19
N SER A 286 -39.73 12.71 0.21
CA SER A 286 -39.95 14.03 0.80
C SER A 286 -39.92 15.12 -0.26
N GLY A 287 -40.89 15.07 -1.19
CA GLY A 287 -41.24 16.22 -2.01
C GLY A 287 -41.73 17.34 -1.11
N ILE A 288 -40.88 18.28 -0.78
CA ILE A 288 -41.32 19.61 -0.35
C ILE A 288 -41.95 20.26 -1.58
N VAL A 289 -43.25 20.03 -1.76
CA VAL A 289 -44.08 20.86 -2.63
C VAL A 289 -44.09 22.24 -1.98
N GLY A 290 -43.20 23.09 -2.43
CA GLY A 290 -43.28 24.53 -2.20
C GLY A 290 -44.56 25.02 -2.85
N ASP A 291 -45.55 25.35 -2.05
CA ASP A 291 -46.77 26.00 -2.45
C ASP A 291 -46.40 27.48 -2.80
N GLU A 292 -46.08 27.71 -4.07
CA GLU A 292 -46.04 29.04 -4.66
C GLU A 292 -47.47 29.47 -5.00
N ASN A 293 -48.21 29.98 -4.03
CA ASN A 293 -49.38 30.79 -4.28
C ASN A 293 -49.52 31.89 -3.22
N THR A 294 -48.87 33.00 -3.47
CA THR A 294 -49.35 34.30 -2.99
C THR A 294 -49.40 35.26 -4.18
N LYS A 295 -50.57 35.30 -4.83
CA LYS A 295 -51.05 36.47 -5.54
C LYS A 295 -51.66 37.41 -4.50
N GLU A 296 -51.20 38.59 -4.46
CA GLU A 296 -51.75 39.97 -4.46
C GLU A 296 -50.78 40.92 -3.76
#